data_e97e4628944b6f47a12840458e152209
#
_entry.id   e97e4628944b6f47a12840458e152209
#
_cell.length_a   1.000
_cell.length_b   1.000
_cell.length_c   1.000
_cell.angle_alpha   90.00
_cell.angle_beta   90.00
_cell.angle_gamma   90.00
#
_symmetry.space_group_name_H-M   'P 1'
#
loop_
_entity.id
_entity.type
_entity.pdbx_description
1 polymer ?
#
loop_
_entity_poly.entity_id
_entity_poly.type
_entity_poly.pdbx_seq_one_letter_code
_entity_poly.pdbx_strand_id
1 'polypeptide(L)'
;KMSTTFIGNSTAIQETWKRVAEQFTAMFRRKAFLHWYTGEGMDEMEFTEAESNMNDLVSEYQQYQDATAEEEGEFDEDEEGDDMM
;
A
#
# COMPACT_ATOMS: atom_id res chain seq x y z
N LYS A 1 3.98 -1.79 -35.36
CA LYS A 1 3.52 -0.51 -35.90
C LYS A 1 2.55 0.23 -35.00
N MET A 2 1.98 -0.48 -34.05
CA MET A 2 1.09 0.13 -33.07
C MET A 2 1.63 -0.11 -31.67
N SER A 3 1.57 0.90 -30.84
CA SER A 3 1.91 0.77 -29.44
C SER A 3 0.93 1.60 -28.62
N THR A 4 0.64 1.13 -27.42
CA THR A 4 -0.22 1.84 -26.50
C THR A 4 0.44 1.79 -25.12
N THR A 5 0.50 2.93 -24.46
CA THR A 5 1.03 3.02 -23.11
C THR A 5 -0.04 3.61 -22.20
N PHE A 6 -0.28 2.93 -21.09
CA PHE A 6 -1.19 3.40 -20.05
C PHE A 6 -0.38 3.64 -18.78
N ILE A 7 -0.53 4.83 -18.20
CA ILE A 7 0.11 5.18 -16.93
C ILE A 7 -1.00 5.61 -16.00
N GLY A 8 -1.18 4.86 -14.93
CA GLY A 8 -2.21 5.14 -13.94
C GLY A 8 -1.66 5.13 -12.53
N ASN A 9 -2.22 5.98 -11.67
CA ASN A 9 -1.92 5.99 -10.25
C ASN A 9 -3.24 5.93 -9.49
N SER A 10 -3.40 4.87 -8.69
CA SER A 10 -4.63 4.64 -7.94
C SER A 10 -4.27 4.12 -6.55
N THR A 11 -5.03 4.56 -5.55
CA THR A 11 -4.86 4.04 -4.19
C THR A 11 -5.20 2.56 -4.09
N ALA A 12 -5.92 2.02 -5.06
CA ALA A 12 -6.23 0.58 -5.11
C ALA A 12 -4.99 -0.30 -5.21
N ILE A 13 -3.84 0.25 -5.64
CA ILE A 13 -2.58 -0.50 -5.71
C ILE A 13 -2.15 -0.99 -4.33
N GLN A 14 -2.61 -0.37 -3.25
CA GLN A 14 -2.28 -0.80 -1.90
C GLN A 14 -2.72 -2.24 -1.61
N GLU A 15 -3.76 -2.72 -2.30
CA GLU A 15 -4.22 -4.11 -2.12
C GLU A 15 -3.13 -5.12 -2.51
N THR A 16 -2.38 -4.82 -3.55
CA THR A 16 -1.24 -5.63 -3.98
C THR A 16 -0.15 -5.62 -2.92
N TRP A 17 0.18 -4.44 -2.41
CA TRP A 17 1.22 -4.29 -1.39
C TRP A 17 0.82 -4.96 -0.08
N LYS A 18 -0.45 -4.89 0.31
CA LYS A 18 -0.96 -5.58 1.49
C LYS A 18 -0.80 -7.09 1.36
N ARG A 19 -1.11 -7.63 0.19
CA ARG A 19 -0.99 -9.07 -0.06
C ARG A 19 0.47 -9.52 0.03
N VAL A 20 1.38 -8.78 -0.61
CA VAL A 20 2.82 -9.08 -0.56
C VAL A 20 3.33 -8.99 0.87
N ALA A 21 2.94 -7.94 1.61
CA ALA A 21 3.35 -7.75 3.00
C ALA A 21 2.87 -8.89 3.89
N GLU A 22 1.64 -9.36 3.69
CA GLU A 22 1.07 -10.46 4.46
C GLU A 22 1.85 -11.76 4.22
N GLN A 23 2.14 -12.07 2.96
CA GLN A 23 2.91 -13.25 2.59
C GLN A 23 4.34 -13.16 3.13
N PHE A 24 4.95 -11.99 3.02
CA PHE A 24 6.29 -11.74 3.55
C PHE A 24 6.32 -11.96 5.06
N THR A 25 5.37 -11.39 5.79
CA THR A 25 5.30 -11.53 7.25
C THR A 25 5.15 -12.98 7.67
N ALA A 26 4.30 -13.75 6.95
CA ALA A 26 4.09 -15.16 7.24
C ALA A 26 5.39 -15.96 7.08
N MET A 27 6.16 -15.69 6.03
CA MET A 27 7.45 -16.36 5.80
C MET A 27 8.52 -15.89 6.76
N PHE A 28 8.63 -14.59 6.98
CA PHE A 28 9.65 -13.99 7.81
C PHE A 28 9.49 -14.36 9.29
N ARG A 29 8.26 -14.45 9.78
CA ARG A 29 7.98 -14.88 11.16
C ARG A 29 8.55 -16.25 11.43
N ARG A 30 8.53 -17.14 10.43
CA ARG A 30 9.07 -18.48 10.52
C ARG A 30 10.54 -18.53 10.13
N LYS A 31 11.12 -17.41 9.72
CA LYS A 31 12.49 -17.30 9.20
C LYS A 31 12.72 -18.23 8.02
N ALA A 32 11.67 -18.42 7.20
CA ALA A 32 11.73 -19.32 6.05
C ALA A 32 12.73 -18.78 5.02
N PHE A 33 13.66 -19.64 4.60
CA PHE A 33 14.69 -19.32 3.62
C PHE A 33 15.64 -18.19 4.01
N LEU A 34 15.53 -17.67 5.22
CA LEU A 34 16.34 -16.53 5.67
C LEU A 34 17.83 -16.84 5.62
N HIS A 35 18.21 -18.10 5.95
CA HIS A 35 19.61 -18.52 5.96
C HIS A 35 20.30 -18.36 4.60
N TRP A 36 19.56 -18.47 3.49
CA TRP A 36 20.10 -18.26 2.16
C TRP A 36 20.57 -16.82 1.97
N TYR A 37 19.80 -15.88 2.50
CA TYR A 37 20.08 -14.46 2.39
C TYR A 37 21.18 -14.01 3.35
N THR A 38 21.12 -14.48 4.60
CA THR A 38 22.15 -14.14 5.58
C THR A 38 23.50 -14.74 5.21
N GLY A 39 23.49 -15.90 4.57
CA GLY A 39 24.70 -16.54 4.04
C GLY A 39 25.37 -15.72 2.95
N GLU A 40 24.63 -14.90 2.23
CA GLU A 40 25.14 -14.01 1.19
C GLU A 40 25.46 -12.61 1.73
N GLY A 41 25.43 -12.40 3.03
CA GLY A 41 25.85 -11.14 3.66
C GLY A 41 24.75 -10.20 4.05
N MET A 42 23.48 -10.59 3.90
CA MET A 42 22.37 -9.77 4.35
C MET A 42 22.14 -9.93 5.85
N ASP A 43 21.77 -8.83 6.49
CA ASP A 43 21.40 -8.83 7.91
C ASP A 43 19.89 -9.00 8.04
N GLU A 44 19.45 -9.66 9.09
CA GLU A 44 18.03 -9.82 9.41
C GLU A 44 17.33 -8.46 9.55
N MET A 45 18.04 -7.44 10.01
CA MET A 45 17.52 -6.09 10.13
C MET A 45 17.08 -5.50 8.79
N GLU A 46 17.73 -5.88 7.69
CA GLU A 46 17.34 -5.41 6.35
C GLU A 46 15.93 -5.88 5.99
N PHE A 47 15.54 -7.07 6.41
CA PHE A 47 14.19 -7.60 6.22
C PHE A 47 13.18 -6.84 7.07
N THR A 48 13.53 -6.52 8.31
CA THR A 48 12.68 -5.75 9.21
C THR A 48 12.45 -4.34 8.65
N GLU A 49 13.49 -3.71 8.13
CA GLU A 49 13.39 -2.38 7.52
C GLU A 49 12.52 -2.42 6.26
N ALA A 50 12.69 -3.44 5.43
CA ALA A 50 11.88 -3.59 4.22
C ALA A 50 10.40 -3.75 4.55
N GLU A 51 10.08 -4.56 5.57
CA GLU A 51 8.72 -4.73 6.04
C GLU A 51 8.13 -3.41 6.53
N SER A 52 8.90 -2.67 7.33
CA SER A 52 8.47 -1.37 7.83
C SER A 52 8.22 -0.38 6.70
N ASN A 53 9.10 -0.33 5.72
CA ASN A 53 8.95 0.55 4.56
C ASN A 53 7.71 0.21 3.74
N MET A 54 7.42 -1.08 3.57
CA MET A 54 6.23 -1.53 2.86
C MET A 54 4.96 -1.13 3.61
N ASN A 55 4.95 -1.30 4.92
CA ASN A 55 3.80 -0.92 5.76
C ASN A 55 3.58 0.59 5.74
N ASP A 56 4.65 1.37 5.73
CA ASP A 56 4.57 2.83 5.62
C ASP A 56 3.96 3.25 4.29
N LEU A 57 4.35 2.60 3.20
CA LEU A 57 3.80 2.87 1.88
C LEU A 57 2.29 2.60 1.83
N VAL A 58 1.86 1.47 2.37
CA VAL A 58 0.43 1.13 2.47
C VAL A 58 -0.32 2.19 3.28
N SER A 59 0.26 2.62 4.40
CA SER A 59 -0.34 3.65 5.25
C SER A 59 -0.50 4.97 4.51
N GLU A 60 0.48 5.36 3.71
CA GLU A 60 0.39 6.58 2.90
C GLU A 60 -0.73 6.50 1.87
N TYR A 61 -0.87 5.37 1.19
CA TYR A 61 -1.98 5.19 0.24
C TYR A 61 -3.32 5.26 0.95
N GLN A 62 -3.42 4.65 2.13
CA GLN A 62 -4.65 4.69 2.91
C GLN A 62 -5.02 6.11 3.33
N GLN A 63 -4.02 6.90 3.71
CA GLN A 63 -4.21 8.29 4.10
C GLN A 63 -4.79 9.12 2.95
N TYR A 64 -4.27 8.95 1.73
CA TYR A 64 -4.79 9.65 0.56
C TYR A 64 -6.19 9.19 0.19
N GLN A 65 -6.47 7.91 0.33
CA GLN A 65 -7.80 7.36 0.07
C GLN A 65 -8.82 7.95 1.05
N ASP A 66 -8.49 8.02 2.33
CA ASP A 66 -9.37 8.58 3.36
C ASP A 66 -9.61 10.07 3.14
N ALA A 67 -8.58 10.81 2.75
CA ALA A 67 -8.70 12.24 2.45
C ALA A 67 -9.66 12.49 1.29
N THR A 68 -9.56 11.69 0.22
CA THR A 68 -10.46 11.79 -0.94
C THR A 68 -11.89 11.44 -0.54
N ALA A 69 -12.08 10.41 0.26
CA ALA A 69 -13.38 9.99 0.76
C ALA A 69 -14.04 11.09 1.61
N GLU A 70 -13.24 11.77 2.44
CA GLU A 70 -13.73 12.91 3.24
C GLU A 70 -14.14 14.08 2.36
N GLU A 71 -13.36 14.41 1.34
CA GLU A 71 -13.70 15.49 0.39
C GLU A 71 -14.98 15.17 -0.37
N GLU A 72 -15.15 13.93 -0.83
CA GLU A 72 -16.39 13.51 -1.51
C GLU A 72 -17.58 13.54 -0.56
N GLY A 73 -17.39 13.15 0.69
CA GLY A 73 -18.42 13.22 1.72
C GLY A 73 -18.88 14.64 2.00
N GLU A 74 -17.95 15.58 2.13
CA GLU A 74 -18.27 17.00 2.33
C GLU A 74 -19.02 17.57 1.13
N PHE A 75 -18.61 17.20 -0.08
CA PHE A 75 -19.26 17.66 -1.30
C PHE A 75 -20.70 17.16 -1.40
N ASP A 76 -20.95 15.89 -1.07
CA ASP A 76 -22.29 15.30 -1.06
C ASP A 76 -23.19 15.96 -0.01
N GLU A 77 -22.67 16.29 1.16
CA GLU A 77 -23.39 16.99 2.21
C GLU A 77 -23.80 18.40 1.77
N ASP A 78 -22.92 19.12 1.08
CA ASP A 78 -23.19 20.43 0.53
C ASP A 78 -24.29 20.39 -0.55
N GLU A 79 -24.28 19.38 -1.41
CA GLU A 79 -25.31 19.19 -2.42
C GLU A 79 -26.66 18.87 -1.79
N GLU A 80 -26.71 18.02 -0.79
CA GLU A 80 -27.93 17.71 -0.05
C GLU A 80 -28.46 18.92 0.69
N GLY A 81 -27.57 19.75 1.20
CA GLY A 81 -27.93 21.01 1.86
C GLY A 81 -28.58 22.01 0.91
N ASP A 82 -28.09 22.10 -0.33
CA ASP A 82 -28.68 22.96 -1.36
C ASP A 82 -30.05 22.49 -1.80
N ASP A 83 -30.29 21.20 -1.92
CA ASP A 83 -31.57 20.62 -2.29
C ASP A 83 -32.67 20.83 -1.23
N MET A 84 -32.27 21.05 0.01
CA MET A 84 -33.20 21.32 1.11
C MET A 84 -33.66 22.77 1.20
N MET A 85 -33.05 23.67 0.44
CA MET A 85 -33.43 25.06 0.38
C MET A 85 -34.28 25.36 -0.85
#